data_96d09b01fffb00c0105eb53ca6e47afe
#
_entry.id   96d09b01fffb00c0105eb53ca6e47afe
#
_cell.length_a   1.000
_cell.length_b   1.000
_cell.length_c   1.000
_cell.angle_alpha   90.00
_cell.angle_beta   90.00
_cell.angle_gamma   90.00
#
_symmetry.space_group_name_H-M   'P 1'
#
loop_
_entity.id
_entity.type
_entity.pdbx_description
1 polymer ?
#
loop_
_entity_poly.entity_id
_entity_poly.type
_entity_poly.pdbx_seq_one_letter_code
_entity_poly.pdbx_strand_id
1 'polypeptide(L)'
;MRNLFYFGLEPLKERYTYQLSNEWMPLSFKKYKHKLAFVTIDGYYVNKDNRIKQGVVLDATGRGKWSLNQCSNFLNLIEKGLVKDNDIIFLQDFFTMGMDSIWYALDLYGIRVKTYSMLHSQSVDEYDFTYDMRHWMRGYELGLDARMSGIFVGSTIHKEQLRSANFQAPIHVMSLPIHFEKVIEYGTDISRKENTVIYTSRFDKEKNPYFMIEVADYFLSRNKDWDWVITTSSKEIKSNLMGVTQALYDYAEDEPRFIIKEDLSKREYYNELQKSKIQFNSSLQDYVSWTLLESTIFGNDIVYPNFRSFPEIIEPDRLYKPFDVMDAVRVLENAIKKPRDHYDIGIRSNIG
;
A
#
# COMPACT_ATOMS: atom_id res chain seq x y z
N MET A 1 -24.43 12.02 20.14
CA MET A 1 -23.63 11.07 19.32
C MET A 1 -22.38 11.83 18.91
N ARG A 2 -21.20 11.22 19.00
CA ARG A 2 -19.94 11.85 18.57
C ARG A 2 -19.80 11.75 17.06
N ASN A 3 -19.19 12.77 16.45
CA ASN A 3 -18.85 12.72 15.03
C ASN A 3 -17.48 12.04 14.85
N LEU A 4 -17.35 11.31 13.74
CA LEU A 4 -16.07 10.89 13.19
C LEU A 4 -15.90 11.58 11.85
N PHE A 5 -14.99 12.55 11.80
CA PHE A 5 -14.61 13.28 10.61
C PHE A 5 -13.48 12.55 9.90
N TYR A 6 -13.78 12.02 8.74
CA TYR A 6 -12.88 11.18 7.97
C TYR A 6 -12.23 11.98 6.83
N PHE A 7 -10.92 12.11 6.89
CA PHE A 7 -10.10 12.74 5.85
C PHE A 7 -9.55 11.65 4.93
N GLY A 8 -10.26 11.37 3.85
CA GLY A 8 -9.86 10.39 2.85
C GLY A 8 -8.74 10.89 1.94
N LEU A 9 -8.15 9.97 1.18
CA LEU A 9 -7.15 10.30 0.17
C LEU A 9 -7.82 10.81 -1.11
N GLU A 10 -7.03 11.46 -1.97
CA GLU A 10 -7.48 11.91 -3.30
C GLU A 10 -7.97 10.71 -4.14
N PRO A 11 -9.07 10.87 -4.91
CA PRO A 11 -9.75 9.77 -5.59
C PRO A 11 -9.08 9.38 -6.91
N LEU A 12 -7.93 8.72 -6.83
CA LEU A 12 -7.20 8.15 -7.97
C LEU A 12 -7.65 6.70 -8.19
N LYS A 13 -8.56 6.48 -9.11
CA LYS A 13 -9.28 5.20 -9.32
C LYS A 13 -8.36 3.99 -9.57
N GLU A 14 -7.21 4.19 -10.19
CA GLU A 14 -6.24 3.15 -10.52
C GLU A 14 -5.44 2.67 -9.30
N ARG A 15 -5.53 3.39 -8.17
CA ARG A 15 -4.77 3.08 -6.96
C ARG A 15 -5.62 2.35 -5.91
N TYR A 16 -4.96 1.50 -5.13
CA TYR A 16 -5.57 0.87 -3.95
C TYR A 16 -6.08 1.91 -2.94
N THR A 17 -5.44 3.07 -2.88
CA THR A 17 -5.84 4.18 -2.00
C THR A 17 -7.26 4.66 -2.28
N TYR A 18 -7.72 4.57 -3.54
CA TYR A 18 -9.11 4.87 -3.88
C TYR A 18 -10.08 3.87 -3.23
N GLN A 19 -9.83 2.57 -3.40
CA GLN A 19 -10.67 1.53 -2.81
C GLN A 19 -10.68 1.67 -1.28
N LEU A 20 -9.51 1.86 -0.68
CA LEU A 20 -9.36 2.04 0.77
C LEU A 20 -10.18 3.23 1.27
N SER A 21 -9.98 4.43 0.69
CA SER A 21 -10.57 5.67 1.18
C SER A 21 -12.04 5.85 0.82
N ASN A 22 -12.44 5.42 -0.38
CA ASN A 22 -13.77 5.74 -0.90
C ASN A 22 -14.75 4.58 -0.82
N GLU A 23 -14.25 3.35 -0.65
CA GLU A 23 -15.09 2.16 -0.58
C GLU A 23 -15.01 1.47 0.78
N TRP A 24 -13.83 0.97 1.17
CA TRP A 24 -13.70 0.04 2.29
C TRP A 24 -13.83 0.72 3.67
N MET A 25 -13.14 1.83 3.89
CA MET A 25 -13.24 2.55 5.17
C MET A 25 -14.66 3.08 5.42
N PRO A 26 -15.32 3.74 4.45
CA PRO A 26 -16.71 4.15 4.64
C PRO A 26 -17.67 2.98 4.92
N LEU A 27 -17.48 1.84 4.25
CA LEU A 27 -18.28 0.63 4.49
C LEU A 27 -18.06 0.09 5.91
N SER A 28 -16.81 0.02 6.35
CA SER A 28 -16.44 -0.44 7.69
C SER A 28 -17.04 0.47 8.76
N PHE A 29 -16.94 1.79 8.61
CA PHE A 29 -17.52 2.74 9.58
C PHE A 29 -19.05 2.69 9.62
N LYS A 30 -19.73 2.40 8.53
CA LYS A 30 -21.20 2.21 8.52
C LYS A 30 -21.67 1.10 9.47
N LYS A 31 -20.86 0.09 9.72
CA LYS A 31 -21.17 -0.97 10.70
C LYS A 31 -21.30 -0.41 12.13
N TYR A 32 -20.66 0.71 12.42
CA TYR A 32 -20.63 1.36 13.75
C TYR A 32 -21.49 2.65 13.81
N LYS A 33 -22.39 2.88 12.85
CA LYS A 33 -23.24 4.08 12.77
C LYS A 33 -24.06 4.39 14.02
N HIS A 34 -24.32 3.41 14.85
CA HIS A 34 -25.05 3.57 16.12
C HIS A 34 -24.19 4.20 17.23
N LYS A 35 -22.87 4.24 17.07
CA LYS A 35 -21.92 4.80 18.05
C LYS A 35 -21.34 6.14 17.60
N LEU A 36 -21.19 6.34 16.30
CA LEU A 36 -20.54 7.50 15.69
C LEU A 36 -21.34 7.98 14.47
N ALA A 37 -21.46 9.30 14.32
CA ALA A 37 -21.90 9.90 13.07
C ALA A 37 -20.68 10.04 12.15
N PHE A 38 -20.69 9.32 11.05
CA PHE A 38 -19.58 9.33 10.07
C PHE A 38 -19.76 10.48 9.08
N VAL A 39 -18.77 11.36 8.99
CA VAL A 39 -18.75 12.53 8.12
C VAL A 39 -17.47 12.54 7.30
N THR A 40 -17.57 12.39 5.99
CA THR A 40 -16.44 12.49 5.08
C THR A 40 -16.06 13.95 4.84
N ILE A 41 -14.79 14.26 4.95
CA ILE A 41 -14.21 15.56 4.61
C ILE A 41 -13.48 15.43 3.29
N ASP A 42 -14.13 15.85 2.21
CA ASP A 42 -13.58 15.78 0.87
C ASP A 42 -12.80 17.06 0.51
N GLY A 43 -11.78 16.89 -0.32
CA GLY A 43 -11.06 17.95 -0.98
C GLY A 43 -11.61 18.18 -2.40
N TYR A 44 -10.99 19.11 -3.10
CA TYR A 44 -11.20 19.28 -4.53
C TYR A 44 -9.98 18.77 -5.29
N TYR A 45 -10.22 17.81 -6.17
CA TYR A 45 -9.17 17.19 -6.98
C TYR A 45 -9.53 17.25 -8.46
N VAL A 46 -8.62 17.82 -9.24
CA VAL A 46 -8.68 17.74 -10.70
C VAL A 46 -7.49 16.91 -11.13
N ASN A 47 -7.74 15.70 -11.58
CA ASN A 47 -6.72 14.89 -12.23
C ASN A 47 -6.32 15.57 -13.54
N LYS A 48 -5.07 16.04 -13.61
CA LYS A 48 -4.46 16.53 -14.83
C LYS A 48 -3.45 15.49 -15.27
N ASP A 49 -3.91 14.43 -15.91
CA ASP A 49 -3.15 13.26 -16.36
C ASP A 49 -1.83 13.58 -17.05
N ASN A 50 -1.72 14.76 -17.64
CA ASN A 50 -0.57 15.17 -18.43
C ASN A 50 0.61 15.74 -17.63
N ARG A 51 0.58 15.73 -16.28
CA ARG A 51 1.61 16.36 -15.44
C ARG A 51 2.35 15.42 -14.48
N ILE A 52 1.90 14.19 -14.36
CA ILE A 52 2.64 13.19 -13.59
C ILE A 52 3.83 12.74 -14.43
N LYS A 53 5.03 13.14 -14.01
CA LYS A 53 6.26 12.70 -14.68
C LYS A 53 6.45 11.20 -14.47
N GLN A 54 7.05 10.54 -15.45
CA GLN A 54 7.47 9.16 -15.32
C GLN A 54 8.29 8.98 -14.03
N GLY A 55 8.01 7.92 -13.26
CA GLY A 55 8.67 7.65 -11.97
C GLY A 55 8.17 8.47 -10.78
N VAL A 56 7.22 9.39 -10.95
CA VAL A 56 6.60 10.10 -9.82
C VAL A 56 5.37 9.33 -9.34
N VAL A 57 5.43 8.84 -8.10
CA VAL A 57 4.39 8.01 -7.50
C VAL A 57 3.11 8.77 -7.20
N LEU A 58 3.22 10.06 -6.92
CA LEU A 58 2.12 10.92 -6.46
C LEU A 58 2.02 12.17 -7.34
N ASP A 59 0.79 12.64 -7.58
CA ASP A 59 0.56 14.00 -8.03
C ASP A 59 0.80 14.96 -6.85
N ALA A 60 2.04 15.46 -6.73
CA ALA A 60 2.46 16.31 -5.62
C ALA A 60 1.60 17.57 -5.45
N THR A 61 1.19 18.19 -6.58
CA THR A 61 0.34 19.39 -6.55
C THR A 61 -1.12 19.03 -6.28
N GLY A 62 -1.62 17.95 -6.86
CA GLY A 62 -2.98 17.46 -6.64
C GLY A 62 -3.19 17.01 -5.21
N ARG A 63 -2.24 16.25 -4.64
CA ARG A 63 -2.25 15.82 -3.24
C ARG A 63 -2.28 17.01 -2.27
N GLY A 64 -1.39 18.00 -2.49
CA GLY A 64 -1.37 19.20 -1.66
C GLY A 64 -2.68 19.98 -1.72
N LYS A 65 -3.22 20.21 -2.93
CA LYS A 65 -4.51 20.89 -3.12
C LYS A 65 -5.66 20.14 -2.45
N TRP A 66 -5.70 18.82 -2.58
CA TRP A 66 -6.72 17.98 -1.94
C TRP A 66 -6.72 18.18 -0.43
N SER A 67 -5.57 18.01 0.23
CA SER A 67 -5.44 18.15 1.69
C SER A 67 -5.77 19.56 2.17
N LEU A 68 -5.27 20.59 1.50
CA LEU A 68 -5.58 21.98 1.87
C LEU A 68 -7.06 22.32 1.72
N ASN A 69 -7.73 21.79 0.69
CA ASN A 69 -9.19 21.95 0.54
C ASN A 69 -9.97 21.22 1.65
N GLN A 70 -9.54 19.99 2.02
CA GLN A 70 -10.13 19.28 3.15
C GLN A 70 -10.02 20.11 4.44
N CYS A 71 -8.84 20.68 4.71
CA CYS A 71 -8.63 21.55 5.87
C CYS A 71 -9.53 22.78 5.83
N SER A 72 -9.62 23.45 4.69
CA SER A 72 -10.51 24.61 4.51
C SER A 72 -11.98 24.24 4.76
N ASN A 73 -12.44 23.11 4.21
CA ASN A 73 -13.81 22.62 4.43
C ASN A 73 -14.06 22.30 5.91
N PHE A 74 -13.09 21.74 6.61
CA PHE A 74 -13.21 21.43 8.03
C PHE A 74 -13.21 22.68 8.91
N LEU A 75 -12.41 23.70 8.59
CA LEU A 75 -12.44 25.00 9.26
C LEU A 75 -13.84 25.64 9.20
N ASN A 76 -14.53 25.54 8.06
CA ASN A 76 -15.93 25.98 7.93
C ASN A 76 -16.88 25.23 8.88
N LEU A 77 -16.61 23.94 9.18
CA LEU A 77 -17.40 23.18 10.17
C LEU A 77 -17.13 23.65 11.60
N ILE A 78 -15.88 23.98 11.92
CA ILE A 78 -15.52 24.58 13.22
C ILE A 78 -16.25 25.92 13.40
N GLU A 79 -16.16 26.81 12.41
CA GLU A 79 -16.78 28.12 12.43
C GLU A 79 -18.31 28.05 12.65
N LYS A 80 -18.96 27.06 12.01
CA LYS A 80 -20.39 26.78 12.17
C LYS A 80 -20.78 26.11 13.49
N GLY A 81 -19.81 25.80 14.37
CA GLY A 81 -20.04 25.11 15.64
C GLY A 81 -20.49 23.65 15.48
N LEU A 82 -20.17 23.01 14.36
CA LEU A 82 -20.51 21.62 14.07
C LEU A 82 -19.49 20.62 14.59
N VAL A 83 -18.30 21.09 14.97
CA VAL A 83 -17.26 20.29 15.63
C VAL A 83 -17.33 20.54 17.13
N LYS A 84 -17.34 19.49 17.92
CA LYS A 84 -17.54 19.53 19.37
C LYS A 84 -16.51 18.74 20.14
N ASP A 85 -16.43 18.97 21.43
CA ASP A 85 -15.59 18.21 22.36
C ASP A 85 -15.84 16.70 22.22
N ASN A 86 -14.75 15.95 22.22
CA ASN A 86 -14.69 14.50 22.08
C ASN A 86 -15.09 13.96 20.69
N ASP A 87 -15.31 14.81 19.70
CA ASP A 87 -15.38 14.37 18.32
C ASP A 87 -14.03 13.76 17.88
N ILE A 88 -14.06 12.98 16.83
CA ILE A 88 -12.90 12.24 16.32
C ILE A 88 -12.54 12.75 14.93
N ILE A 89 -11.27 13.03 14.71
CA ILE A 89 -10.67 13.23 13.39
C ILE A 89 -9.90 11.95 13.05
N PHE A 90 -10.16 11.39 11.88
CA PHE A 90 -9.40 10.26 11.36
C PHE A 90 -8.75 10.62 10.02
N LEU A 91 -7.43 10.64 10.00
CA LEU A 91 -6.62 10.91 8.80
C LEU A 91 -6.28 9.57 8.14
N GLN A 92 -6.73 9.37 6.92
CA GLN A 92 -6.39 8.16 6.15
C GLN A 92 -4.89 8.07 5.84
N ASP A 93 -4.23 9.22 5.80
CA ASP A 93 -2.77 9.29 5.73
C ASP A 93 -2.27 10.31 6.75
N PHE A 94 -1.30 9.89 7.55
CA PHE A 94 -0.65 10.72 8.57
C PHE A 94 -0.15 12.06 7.98
N PHE A 95 0.38 12.02 6.77
CA PHE A 95 0.90 13.20 6.09
C PHE A 95 -0.23 14.00 5.39
N THR A 96 -1.18 14.52 6.17
CA THR A 96 -2.23 15.42 5.70
C THR A 96 -1.79 16.87 5.88
N MET A 97 -1.52 17.55 4.75
CA MET A 97 -1.03 18.93 4.74
C MET A 97 -2.11 19.92 5.22
N GLY A 98 -1.73 20.93 6.02
CA GLY A 98 -2.63 21.97 6.51
C GLY A 98 -3.33 21.65 7.84
N MET A 99 -3.02 20.51 8.47
CA MET A 99 -3.59 20.14 9.77
C MET A 99 -3.23 21.12 10.91
N ASP A 100 -2.11 21.80 10.79
CA ASP A 100 -1.69 22.86 11.70
C ASP A 100 -2.75 23.96 11.82
N SER A 101 -3.37 24.38 10.73
CA SER A 101 -4.44 25.38 10.72
C SER A 101 -5.71 24.91 11.45
N ILE A 102 -6.03 23.62 11.33
CA ILE A 102 -7.15 23.01 12.06
C ILE A 102 -6.88 23.03 13.57
N TRP A 103 -5.71 22.56 14.00
CA TRP A 103 -5.37 22.53 15.43
C TRP A 103 -5.28 23.94 16.04
N TYR A 104 -4.74 24.90 15.27
CA TYR A 104 -4.75 26.29 15.66
C TYR A 104 -6.17 26.80 15.95
N ALA A 105 -7.11 26.56 15.03
CA ALA A 105 -8.50 26.96 15.21
C ALA A 105 -9.16 26.24 16.40
N LEU A 106 -9.01 24.93 16.53
CA LEU A 106 -9.56 24.13 17.62
C LEU A 106 -9.06 24.62 18.99
N ASP A 107 -7.76 24.92 19.11
CA ASP A 107 -7.18 25.43 20.35
C ASP A 107 -7.74 26.83 20.72
N LEU A 108 -7.89 27.73 19.74
CA LEU A 108 -8.47 29.05 19.98
C LEU A 108 -9.95 28.99 20.35
N TYR A 109 -10.72 28.08 19.80
CA TYR A 109 -12.12 27.84 20.16
C TYR A 109 -12.30 26.99 21.43
N GLY A 110 -11.20 26.46 22.01
CA GLY A 110 -11.22 25.58 23.18
C GLY A 110 -11.87 24.22 22.95
N ILE A 111 -11.90 23.75 21.69
CA ILE A 111 -12.51 22.48 21.31
C ILE A 111 -11.48 21.35 21.38
N ARG A 112 -11.77 20.29 22.14
CA ARG A 112 -10.89 19.13 22.32
C ARG A 112 -11.38 17.94 21.54
N VAL A 113 -10.69 17.61 20.44
CA VAL A 113 -10.96 16.42 19.62
C VAL A 113 -9.88 15.36 19.81
N LYS A 114 -10.18 14.12 19.42
CA LYS A 114 -9.18 13.04 19.32
C LYS A 114 -8.79 12.87 17.86
N THR A 115 -7.49 12.96 17.56
CA THR A 115 -6.96 12.77 16.21
C THR A 115 -6.26 11.43 16.10
N TYR A 116 -6.69 10.62 15.16
CA TYR A 116 -6.08 9.34 14.79
C TYR A 116 -5.64 9.35 13.33
N SER A 117 -4.61 8.59 13.02
CA SER A 117 -4.13 8.47 11.63
C SER A 117 -3.61 7.09 11.30
N MET A 118 -3.75 6.68 10.04
CA MET A 118 -2.90 5.65 9.46
C MET A 118 -1.60 6.28 8.96
N LEU A 119 -0.48 5.59 9.12
CA LEU A 119 0.80 6.05 8.61
C LEU A 119 1.28 5.06 7.54
N HIS A 120 1.38 5.54 6.29
CA HIS A 120 1.78 4.76 5.13
C HIS A 120 3.23 4.97 4.75
N SER A 121 3.74 6.20 4.87
CA SER A 121 5.09 6.62 4.51
C SER A 121 5.67 7.53 5.57
N GLN A 122 7.01 7.54 5.72
CA GLN A 122 7.69 8.39 6.69
C GLN A 122 9.16 8.59 6.33
N SER A 123 9.70 9.73 6.73
CA SER A 123 11.03 10.18 6.32
C SER A 123 12.22 9.49 7.03
N VAL A 124 11.97 8.53 7.90
CA VAL A 124 13.04 7.79 8.62
C VAL A 124 13.47 6.51 7.92
N ASP A 125 12.70 6.03 6.95
CA ASP A 125 13.05 4.83 6.18
C ASP A 125 13.84 5.22 4.93
N GLU A 126 15.09 4.72 4.83
CA GLU A 126 16.00 5.00 3.70
C GLU A 126 15.51 4.52 2.34
N TYR A 127 14.57 3.57 2.31
CA TYR A 127 13.93 3.07 1.09
C TYR A 127 12.59 3.76 0.79
N ASP A 128 12.08 4.62 1.68
CA ASP A 128 10.88 5.38 1.42
C ASP A 128 11.19 6.60 0.53
N PHE A 129 10.27 6.91 -0.39
CA PHE A 129 10.44 8.08 -1.29
C PHE A 129 10.48 9.41 -0.53
N THR A 130 9.98 9.45 0.70
CA THR A 130 10.02 10.64 1.56
C THR A 130 11.37 10.85 2.24
N TYR A 131 12.27 9.85 2.21
CA TYR A 131 13.58 9.94 2.87
C TYR A 131 14.43 11.11 2.38
N ASP A 132 14.39 11.42 1.09
CA ASP A 132 15.13 12.55 0.52
C ASP A 132 14.63 13.91 1.03
N MET A 133 13.40 13.97 1.53
CA MET A 133 12.78 15.16 2.13
C MET A 133 13.01 15.25 3.65
N ARG A 134 13.70 14.31 4.28
CA ARG A 134 13.86 14.20 5.74
C ARG A 134 14.39 15.44 6.42
N HIS A 135 15.18 16.27 5.71
CA HIS A 135 15.80 17.48 6.25
C HIS A 135 14.78 18.52 6.76
N TRP A 136 13.56 18.54 6.21
CA TRP A 136 12.46 19.38 6.67
C TRP A 136 11.27 18.56 7.20
N MET A 137 10.99 17.43 6.54
CA MET A 137 9.82 16.60 6.78
C MET A 137 9.84 16.02 8.19
N ARG A 138 11.03 15.71 8.70
CA ARG A 138 11.21 15.15 10.04
C ARG A 138 10.60 16.03 11.14
N GLY A 139 10.86 17.34 11.11
CA GLY A 139 10.27 18.27 12.06
C GLY A 139 8.75 18.37 11.95
N TYR A 140 8.24 18.32 10.73
CA TYR A 140 6.81 18.31 10.47
C TYR A 140 6.14 17.04 11.01
N GLU A 141 6.69 15.87 10.76
CA GLU A 141 6.21 14.59 11.29
C GLU A 141 6.13 14.59 12.83
N LEU A 142 7.13 15.10 13.53
CA LEU A 142 7.12 15.20 14.99
C LEU A 142 6.08 16.22 15.49
N GLY A 143 5.86 17.29 14.75
CA GLY A 143 4.79 18.25 15.04
C GLY A 143 3.40 17.62 14.92
N LEU A 144 3.17 16.79 13.89
CA LEU A 144 1.95 16.01 13.73
C LEU A 144 1.79 14.98 14.86
N ASP A 145 2.87 14.24 15.19
CA ASP A 145 2.88 13.24 16.26
C ASP A 145 2.39 13.80 17.59
N ALA A 146 2.84 15.00 17.94
CA ALA A 146 2.46 15.67 19.20
C ALA A 146 0.94 15.92 19.33
N ARG A 147 0.20 15.88 18.25
CA ARG A 147 -1.27 16.10 18.22
C ARG A 147 -2.07 14.80 18.03
N MET A 148 -1.39 13.65 17.85
CA MET A 148 -2.07 12.37 17.64
C MET A 148 -2.51 11.73 18.96
N SER A 149 -3.76 11.28 18.99
CA SER A 149 -4.29 10.39 20.04
C SER A 149 -3.91 8.93 19.79
N GLY A 150 -3.51 8.60 18.56
CA GLY A 150 -2.99 7.30 18.18
C GLY A 150 -2.65 7.25 16.69
N ILE A 151 -1.63 6.45 16.38
CA ILE A 151 -1.15 6.21 15.01
C ILE A 151 -1.28 4.72 14.72
N PHE A 152 -1.86 4.36 13.59
CA PHE A 152 -1.98 3.00 13.10
C PHE A 152 -0.92 2.72 12.06
N VAL A 153 -0.19 1.62 12.24
CA VAL A 153 0.90 1.18 11.35
C VAL A 153 0.73 -0.26 10.94
N GLY A 154 1.33 -0.65 9.81
CA GLY A 154 1.15 -1.97 9.22
C GLY A 154 1.93 -3.10 9.90
N SER A 155 3.02 -2.80 10.62
CA SER A 155 3.93 -3.82 11.16
C SER A 155 4.62 -3.38 12.45
N THR A 156 5.16 -4.35 13.17
CA THR A 156 5.94 -4.10 14.39
C THR A 156 7.23 -3.35 14.07
N ILE A 157 7.92 -3.72 13.00
CA ILE A 157 9.13 -3.03 12.59
C ILE A 157 8.87 -1.56 12.26
N HIS A 158 7.74 -1.24 11.65
CA HIS A 158 7.33 0.14 11.39
C HIS A 158 7.13 0.91 12.71
N LYS A 159 6.44 0.30 13.68
CA LYS A 159 6.31 0.88 15.01
C LYS A 159 7.68 1.14 15.68
N GLU A 160 8.61 0.19 15.58
CA GLU A 160 9.95 0.32 16.18
C GLU A 160 10.76 1.42 15.50
N GLN A 161 10.68 1.54 14.17
CA GLN A 161 11.31 2.64 13.43
C GLN A 161 10.78 4.01 13.90
N LEU A 162 9.47 4.16 14.06
CA LEU A 162 8.86 5.39 14.55
C LEU A 162 9.30 5.69 15.99
N ARG A 163 9.34 4.69 16.87
CA ARG A 163 9.83 4.85 18.26
C ARG A 163 11.29 5.29 18.29
N SER A 164 12.14 4.65 17.50
CA SER A 164 13.56 5.04 17.34
C SER A 164 13.71 6.46 16.79
N ALA A 165 12.71 6.91 16.07
CA ALA A 165 12.60 8.24 15.50
C ALA A 165 11.89 9.25 16.41
N ASN A 166 11.76 8.97 17.71
CA ASN A 166 11.17 9.84 18.74
C ASN A 166 9.68 10.18 18.60
N PHE A 167 8.90 9.35 17.92
CA PHE A 167 7.44 9.47 17.97
C PHE A 167 6.93 9.09 19.36
N GLN A 168 6.06 9.92 19.95
CA GLN A 168 5.55 9.77 21.33
C GLN A 168 4.10 9.29 21.37
N ALA A 169 3.30 9.60 20.38
CA ALA A 169 1.88 9.18 20.33
C ALA A 169 1.72 7.65 20.46
N PRO A 170 0.64 7.14 21.01
CA PRO A 170 0.34 5.71 21.02
C PRO A 170 0.40 5.14 19.60
N ILE A 171 1.20 4.08 19.38
CA ILE A 171 1.34 3.43 18.07
C ILE A 171 0.72 2.04 18.16
N HIS A 172 -0.27 1.79 17.30
CA HIS A 172 -1.02 0.54 17.21
C HIS A 172 -0.63 -0.18 15.92
N VAL A 173 -0.14 -1.41 16.05
CA VAL A 173 0.12 -2.28 14.90
C VAL A 173 -1.20 -2.91 14.49
N MET A 174 -1.58 -2.70 13.24
CA MET A 174 -2.72 -3.34 12.61
C MET A 174 -2.40 -3.60 11.15
N SER A 175 -2.90 -4.68 10.60
CA SER A 175 -2.79 -4.92 9.17
C SER A 175 -3.56 -3.85 8.38
N LEU A 176 -3.31 -3.76 7.08
CA LEU A 176 -4.08 -2.87 6.22
C LEU A 176 -5.54 -3.37 6.11
N PRO A 177 -6.53 -2.48 6.26
CA PRO A 177 -7.94 -2.86 6.18
C PRO A 177 -8.35 -3.16 4.73
N ILE A 178 -8.22 -4.40 4.29
CA ILE A 178 -8.72 -4.87 3.00
C ILE A 178 -10.15 -5.39 3.15
N HIS A 179 -11.04 -5.01 2.25
CA HIS A 179 -12.40 -5.51 2.25
C HIS A 179 -12.48 -6.78 1.41
N PHE A 180 -12.34 -7.91 2.08
CA PHE A 180 -12.26 -9.24 1.49
C PHE A 180 -13.39 -9.54 0.46
N GLU A 181 -14.66 -9.33 0.85
CA GLU A 181 -15.79 -9.61 -0.02
C GLU A 181 -15.75 -8.75 -1.30
N LYS A 182 -15.34 -7.48 -1.16
CA LYS A 182 -15.24 -6.58 -2.32
C LYS A 182 -14.12 -6.96 -3.28
N VAL A 183 -13.02 -7.48 -2.78
CA VAL A 183 -11.95 -7.98 -3.66
C VAL A 183 -12.40 -9.22 -4.42
N ILE A 184 -13.08 -10.15 -3.76
CA ILE A 184 -13.60 -11.37 -4.40
C ILE A 184 -14.65 -11.05 -5.50
N GLU A 185 -15.48 -10.02 -5.32
CA GLU A 185 -16.47 -9.60 -6.34
C GLU A 185 -15.84 -9.24 -7.70
N TYR A 186 -14.56 -8.88 -7.73
CA TYR A 186 -13.82 -8.64 -8.99
C TYR A 186 -13.31 -9.92 -9.65
N GLY A 187 -13.16 -11.01 -8.90
CA GLY A 187 -12.70 -12.28 -9.43
C GLY A 187 -13.70 -12.92 -10.40
N THR A 188 -13.18 -13.74 -11.28
CA THR A 188 -13.99 -14.63 -12.12
C THR A 188 -13.88 -16.05 -11.56
N ASP A 189 -14.84 -16.90 -11.84
CA ASP A 189 -14.77 -18.31 -11.46
C ASP A 189 -13.70 -19.02 -12.30
N ILE A 190 -12.48 -19.09 -11.77
CA ILE A 190 -11.35 -19.76 -12.41
C ILE A 190 -11.14 -21.10 -11.72
N SER A 191 -11.55 -22.16 -12.39
CA SER A 191 -11.51 -23.53 -11.90
C SER A 191 -10.08 -24.10 -11.78
N ARG A 192 -9.10 -23.52 -12.46
CA ARG A 192 -7.71 -24.02 -12.48
C ARG A 192 -6.70 -22.90 -12.61
N LYS A 193 -5.71 -22.93 -11.74
CA LYS A 193 -4.56 -22.03 -11.82
C LYS A 193 -3.55 -22.50 -12.87
N GLU A 194 -2.95 -21.54 -13.55
CA GLU A 194 -1.89 -21.75 -14.55
C GLU A 194 -0.51 -21.82 -13.88
N ASN A 195 0.45 -22.47 -14.52
CA ASN A 195 1.85 -22.50 -14.07
C ASN A 195 2.52 -21.15 -14.31
N THR A 196 2.11 -20.16 -13.50
CA THR A 196 2.55 -18.78 -13.65
C THR A 196 3.05 -18.26 -12.32
N VAL A 197 4.23 -17.63 -12.35
CA VAL A 197 4.72 -16.73 -11.32
C VAL A 197 4.31 -15.33 -11.72
N ILE A 198 3.59 -14.61 -10.85
CA ILE A 198 3.16 -13.23 -11.11
C ILE A 198 3.92 -12.24 -10.22
N TYR A 199 4.34 -11.12 -10.82
CA TYR A 199 4.93 -9.97 -10.15
C TYR A 199 4.03 -8.74 -10.35
N THR A 200 3.61 -8.12 -9.26
CA THR A 200 2.56 -7.09 -9.26
C THR A 200 2.98 -5.78 -8.56
N SER A 201 4.26 -5.64 -8.23
CA SER A 201 4.80 -4.42 -7.65
C SER A 201 5.16 -3.39 -8.73
N ARG A 202 5.31 -2.14 -8.31
CA ARG A 202 5.90 -1.10 -9.15
C ARG A 202 7.34 -1.48 -9.52
N PHE A 203 7.89 -0.82 -10.53
CA PHE A 203 9.26 -1.08 -10.98
C PHE A 203 10.24 0.00 -10.48
N ASP A 204 9.93 0.63 -9.35
CA ASP A 204 10.75 1.65 -8.72
C ASP A 204 11.91 1.01 -7.92
N LYS A 205 12.93 1.81 -7.60
CA LYS A 205 14.17 1.34 -6.94
C LYS A 205 13.91 0.48 -5.71
N GLU A 206 12.97 0.87 -4.85
CA GLU A 206 12.65 0.16 -3.62
C GLU A 206 11.96 -1.21 -3.85
N LYS A 207 11.50 -1.47 -5.07
CA LYS A 207 10.90 -2.75 -5.47
C LYS A 207 11.91 -3.70 -6.12
N ASN A 208 13.17 -3.25 -6.26
CA ASN A 208 14.31 -4.03 -6.72
C ASN A 208 14.07 -4.81 -8.04
N PRO A 209 13.67 -4.11 -9.12
CA PRO A 209 13.24 -4.76 -10.36
C PRO A 209 14.37 -5.50 -11.10
N TYR A 210 15.62 -5.07 -11.02
CA TYR A 210 16.73 -5.79 -11.62
C TYR A 210 16.93 -7.17 -11.00
N PHE A 211 16.85 -7.24 -9.68
CA PHE A 211 16.90 -8.53 -8.98
C PHE A 211 15.73 -9.45 -9.41
N MET A 212 14.54 -8.88 -9.60
CA MET A 212 13.38 -9.64 -10.11
C MET A 212 13.66 -10.22 -11.50
N ILE A 213 14.29 -9.45 -12.42
CA ILE A 213 14.66 -9.93 -13.75
C ILE A 213 15.66 -11.11 -13.63
N GLU A 214 16.69 -10.98 -12.80
CA GLU A 214 17.70 -12.05 -12.59
C GLU A 214 17.04 -13.32 -12.01
N VAL A 215 16.11 -13.19 -11.08
CA VAL A 215 15.35 -14.32 -10.53
C VAL A 215 14.47 -14.96 -11.60
N ALA A 216 13.78 -14.15 -12.41
CA ALA A 216 12.92 -14.64 -13.49
C ALA A 216 13.74 -15.42 -14.54
N ASP A 217 14.88 -14.88 -14.96
CA ASP A 217 15.78 -15.52 -15.92
C ASP A 217 16.26 -16.87 -15.42
N TYR A 218 16.81 -16.92 -14.21
CA TYR A 218 17.29 -18.16 -13.64
C TYR A 218 16.17 -19.18 -13.40
N PHE A 219 14.99 -18.73 -12.95
CA PHE A 219 13.83 -19.59 -12.74
C PHE A 219 13.31 -20.17 -14.06
N LEU A 220 13.11 -19.36 -15.10
CA LEU A 220 12.61 -19.79 -16.41
C LEU A 220 13.60 -20.71 -17.15
N SER A 221 14.91 -20.51 -16.94
CA SER A 221 15.93 -21.41 -17.50
C SER A 221 15.76 -22.86 -17.02
N ARG A 222 15.26 -23.07 -15.81
CA ARG A 222 15.10 -24.35 -15.12
C ARG A 222 13.69 -24.95 -15.22
N ASN A 223 12.67 -24.11 -15.33
CA ASN A 223 11.24 -24.49 -15.27
C ASN A 223 10.55 -24.18 -16.60
N LYS A 224 10.67 -25.11 -17.57
CA LYS A 224 10.27 -24.90 -18.97
C LYS A 224 8.76 -24.82 -19.22
N ASP A 225 7.96 -25.29 -18.30
CA ASP A 225 6.48 -25.32 -18.33
C ASP A 225 5.85 -24.20 -17.48
N TRP A 226 6.65 -23.19 -17.10
CA TRP A 226 6.22 -22.04 -16.32
C TRP A 226 6.40 -20.75 -17.11
N ASP A 227 5.48 -19.81 -16.85
CA ASP A 227 5.55 -18.42 -17.31
C ASP A 227 5.83 -17.48 -16.14
N TRP A 228 6.40 -16.34 -16.47
CA TRP A 228 6.57 -15.21 -15.55
C TRP A 228 5.79 -14.01 -16.07
N VAL A 229 4.79 -13.54 -15.32
CA VAL A 229 3.94 -12.44 -15.70
C VAL A 229 4.23 -11.22 -14.83
N ILE A 230 4.48 -10.08 -15.45
CA ILE A 230 4.51 -8.80 -14.77
C ILE A 230 3.33 -7.94 -15.19
N THR A 231 2.78 -7.15 -14.25
CA THR A 231 1.55 -6.39 -14.48
C THR A 231 1.70 -4.92 -14.13
N THR A 232 1.06 -4.06 -14.91
CA THR A 232 0.89 -2.64 -14.60
C THR A 232 -0.45 -2.11 -15.09
N SER A 233 -1.02 -1.13 -14.39
CA SER A 233 -2.19 -0.36 -14.84
C SER A 233 -1.82 0.81 -15.75
N SER A 234 -0.53 1.08 -15.92
CA SER A 234 -0.06 2.10 -16.87
C SER A 234 -0.03 1.54 -18.28
N LYS A 235 -0.22 2.42 -19.29
CA LYS A 235 -0.11 2.07 -20.73
C LYS A 235 1.29 1.60 -21.13
N GLU A 236 2.27 1.92 -20.31
CA GLU A 236 3.67 1.52 -20.45
C GLU A 236 4.30 1.39 -19.06
N ILE A 237 5.33 0.58 -18.94
CA ILE A 237 6.07 0.43 -17.69
C ILE A 237 6.74 1.76 -17.34
N LYS A 238 6.58 2.17 -16.06
CA LYS A 238 7.21 3.36 -15.47
C LYS A 238 8.10 2.97 -14.32
N SER A 239 9.27 3.60 -14.25
CA SER A 239 10.25 3.42 -13.18
C SER A 239 10.96 4.72 -12.85
N ASN A 240 11.31 4.92 -11.57
CA ASN A 240 12.23 5.98 -11.16
C ASN A 240 13.70 5.56 -11.27
N LEU A 241 13.97 4.30 -11.64
CA LEU A 241 15.29 3.74 -11.80
C LEU A 241 15.65 3.70 -13.30
N MET A 242 16.75 4.38 -13.66
CA MET A 242 17.20 4.48 -15.04
C MET A 242 17.50 3.10 -15.65
N GLY A 243 17.04 2.89 -16.88
CA GLY A 243 17.30 1.66 -17.66
C GLY A 243 16.37 0.49 -17.36
N VAL A 244 15.63 0.50 -16.26
CA VAL A 244 14.76 -0.63 -15.89
C VAL A 244 13.67 -0.90 -16.94
N THR A 245 13.02 0.15 -17.41
CA THR A 245 11.96 0.01 -18.42
C THR A 245 12.47 -0.69 -19.66
N GLN A 246 13.62 -0.25 -20.18
CA GLN A 246 14.24 -0.87 -21.36
C GLN A 246 14.64 -2.32 -21.07
N ALA A 247 15.30 -2.58 -19.93
CA ALA A 247 15.72 -3.94 -19.57
C ALA A 247 14.56 -4.93 -19.48
N LEU A 248 13.38 -4.49 -19.02
CA LEU A 248 12.18 -5.32 -18.95
C LEU A 248 11.65 -5.67 -20.35
N TYR A 249 11.61 -4.70 -21.28
CA TYR A 249 11.16 -4.96 -22.63
C TYR A 249 12.17 -5.81 -23.42
N ASP A 250 13.47 -5.52 -23.31
CA ASP A 250 14.51 -6.31 -23.96
C ASP A 250 14.45 -7.77 -23.49
N TYR A 251 14.29 -7.99 -22.18
CA TYR A 251 14.19 -9.33 -21.65
C TYR A 251 12.92 -10.07 -22.12
N ALA A 252 11.81 -9.35 -22.26
CA ALA A 252 10.56 -9.94 -22.78
C ALA A 252 10.64 -10.28 -24.28
N GLU A 253 11.47 -9.57 -25.07
CA GLU A 253 11.77 -9.93 -26.45
C GLU A 253 12.63 -11.19 -26.56
N ASP A 254 13.59 -11.36 -25.64
CA ASP A 254 14.52 -12.51 -25.63
C ASP A 254 13.88 -13.77 -25.01
N GLU A 255 12.99 -13.66 -24.02
CA GLU A 255 12.32 -14.79 -23.35
C GLU A 255 10.79 -14.68 -23.47
N PRO A 256 10.17 -15.37 -24.42
CA PRO A 256 8.71 -15.28 -24.68
C PRO A 256 7.81 -15.72 -23.51
N ARG A 257 8.34 -16.43 -22.53
CA ARG A 257 7.61 -16.82 -21.32
C ARG A 257 7.65 -15.73 -20.22
N PHE A 258 8.44 -14.68 -20.43
CA PHE A 258 8.38 -13.47 -19.63
C PHE A 258 7.39 -12.49 -20.25
N ILE A 259 6.21 -12.41 -19.68
CA ILE A 259 5.04 -11.76 -20.29
C ILE A 259 4.76 -10.43 -19.57
N ILE A 260 4.75 -9.34 -20.33
CA ILE A 260 4.39 -8.02 -19.84
C ILE A 260 2.92 -7.76 -20.14
N LYS A 261 2.14 -7.40 -19.11
CA LYS A 261 0.72 -7.01 -19.21
C LYS A 261 0.53 -5.59 -18.72
N GLU A 262 0.20 -4.72 -19.63
CA GLU A 262 0.04 -3.27 -19.43
C GLU A 262 -1.41 -2.83 -19.56
N ASP A 263 -1.71 -1.60 -19.13
CA ASP A 263 -3.03 -0.95 -19.22
C ASP A 263 -4.16 -1.76 -18.58
N LEU A 264 -3.81 -2.57 -17.57
CA LEU A 264 -4.79 -3.42 -16.91
C LEU A 264 -5.76 -2.60 -16.06
N SER A 265 -7.05 -2.80 -16.30
CA SER A 265 -8.08 -2.43 -15.34
C SER A 265 -7.93 -3.22 -14.04
N LYS A 266 -8.53 -2.76 -12.94
CA LYS A 266 -8.48 -3.47 -11.66
C LYS A 266 -9.07 -4.89 -11.76
N ARG A 267 -10.09 -5.09 -12.59
CA ARG A 267 -10.68 -6.42 -12.84
C ARG A 267 -9.71 -7.35 -13.57
N GLU A 268 -9.06 -6.87 -14.63
CA GLU A 268 -8.08 -7.65 -15.37
C GLU A 268 -6.88 -8.02 -14.49
N TYR A 269 -6.40 -7.08 -13.69
CA TYR A 269 -5.35 -7.34 -12.71
C TYR A 269 -5.74 -8.47 -11.72
N TYR A 270 -6.93 -8.43 -11.16
CA TYR A 270 -7.40 -9.49 -10.26
C TYR A 270 -7.59 -10.83 -10.97
N ASN A 271 -7.99 -10.82 -12.24
CA ASN A 271 -8.06 -12.03 -13.05
C ASN A 271 -6.67 -12.65 -13.26
N GLU A 272 -5.63 -11.83 -13.50
CA GLU A 272 -4.26 -12.33 -13.62
C GLU A 272 -3.74 -12.90 -12.29
N LEU A 273 -4.02 -12.24 -11.17
CA LEU A 273 -3.72 -12.81 -9.84
C LEU A 273 -4.42 -14.16 -9.64
N GLN A 274 -5.72 -14.23 -9.94
CA GLN A 274 -6.51 -15.44 -9.73
C GLN A 274 -6.02 -16.62 -10.57
N LYS A 275 -5.56 -16.38 -11.81
CA LYS A 275 -4.99 -17.42 -12.69
C LYS A 275 -3.64 -17.92 -12.22
N SER A 276 -2.83 -17.08 -11.61
CA SER A 276 -1.45 -17.40 -11.25
C SER A 276 -1.37 -18.34 -10.04
N LYS A 277 -0.38 -19.22 -10.02
CA LYS A 277 -0.12 -20.11 -8.87
C LYS A 277 0.69 -19.43 -7.79
N ILE A 278 1.71 -18.67 -8.15
CA ILE A 278 2.66 -18.08 -7.21
C ILE A 278 2.77 -16.58 -7.44
N GLN A 279 2.74 -15.80 -6.37
CA GLN A 279 3.07 -14.39 -6.41
C GLN A 279 4.48 -14.20 -5.84
N PHE A 280 5.37 -13.60 -6.64
CA PHE A 280 6.72 -13.25 -6.26
C PHE A 280 6.83 -11.77 -5.92
N ASN A 281 7.64 -11.44 -4.92
CA ASN A 281 7.93 -10.07 -4.52
C ASN A 281 9.43 -9.89 -4.22
N SER A 282 10.00 -8.75 -4.65
CA SER A 282 11.41 -8.39 -4.41
C SER A 282 11.58 -7.08 -3.64
N SER A 283 10.51 -6.58 -3.03
CA SER A 283 10.50 -5.26 -2.36
C SER A 283 11.46 -5.18 -1.18
N LEU A 284 12.18 -4.08 -1.12
CA LEU A 284 13.03 -3.68 0.02
C LEU A 284 12.29 -2.72 0.97
N GLN A 285 11.13 -2.23 0.57
CA GLN A 285 10.28 -1.35 1.37
C GLN A 285 8.81 -1.69 1.13
N ASP A 286 8.21 -2.30 2.12
CA ASP A 286 6.76 -2.42 2.36
C ASP A 286 6.55 -2.71 3.84
N TYR A 287 5.62 -2.04 4.48
CA TYR A 287 5.24 -2.33 5.86
C TYR A 287 4.11 -3.36 5.94
N VAL A 288 3.23 -3.35 4.97
CA VAL A 288 2.31 -4.43 4.59
C VAL A 288 2.10 -4.33 3.09
N SER A 289 2.37 -5.40 2.38
CA SER A 289 2.18 -5.45 0.93
C SER A 289 0.71 -5.67 0.59
N TRP A 290 0.09 -4.73 -0.15
CA TRP A 290 -1.26 -4.92 -0.68
C TRP A 290 -1.34 -6.11 -1.61
N THR A 291 -0.32 -6.31 -2.43
CA THR A 291 -0.27 -7.44 -3.35
C THR A 291 -0.19 -8.79 -2.63
N LEU A 292 0.44 -8.82 -1.45
CA LEU A 292 0.41 -9.98 -0.57
C LEU A 292 -1.02 -10.32 -0.13
N LEU A 293 -1.74 -9.32 0.38
CA LEU A 293 -3.12 -9.51 0.85
C LEU A 293 -4.05 -9.91 -0.30
N GLU A 294 -3.96 -9.25 -1.44
CA GLU A 294 -4.76 -9.55 -2.63
C GLU A 294 -4.46 -10.97 -3.16
N SER A 295 -3.18 -11.35 -3.26
CA SER A 295 -2.75 -12.68 -3.69
C SER A 295 -3.27 -13.78 -2.75
N THR A 296 -3.21 -13.52 -1.46
CA THR A 296 -3.74 -14.41 -0.43
C THR A 296 -5.24 -14.66 -0.60
N ILE A 297 -6.02 -13.60 -0.86
CA ILE A 297 -7.47 -13.71 -1.11
C ILE A 297 -7.75 -14.62 -2.31
N PHE A 298 -6.94 -14.56 -3.35
CA PHE A 298 -7.09 -15.40 -4.54
C PHE A 298 -6.38 -16.76 -4.45
N GLY A 299 -5.82 -17.10 -3.28
CA GLY A 299 -5.21 -18.40 -3.05
C GLY A 299 -3.93 -18.64 -3.86
N ASN A 300 -3.15 -17.59 -4.11
CA ASN A 300 -1.79 -17.73 -4.63
C ASN A 300 -0.86 -18.21 -3.53
N ASP A 301 0.08 -19.08 -3.85
CA ASP A 301 1.27 -19.23 -3.01
C ASP A 301 2.14 -17.97 -3.14
N ILE A 302 2.94 -17.67 -2.14
CA ILE A 302 3.67 -16.41 -2.04
C ILE A 302 5.16 -16.66 -1.79
N VAL A 303 6.02 -15.89 -2.44
CA VAL A 303 7.47 -15.95 -2.23
C VAL A 303 8.02 -14.53 -2.09
N TYR A 304 8.59 -14.24 -0.92
CA TYR A 304 8.97 -12.89 -0.49
C TYR A 304 10.39 -12.85 0.09
N PRO A 305 11.03 -11.69 0.16
CA PRO A 305 12.33 -11.58 0.82
C PRO A 305 12.18 -11.70 2.36
N ASN A 306 13.11 -12.37 3.00
CA ASN A 306 13.26 -12.37 4.45
C ASN A 306 13.82 -11.02 4.90
N PHE A 307 13.01 -9.97 4.81
CA PHE A 307 13.42 -8.60 5.04
C PHE A 307 12.31 -7.79 5.68
N ARG A 308 12.67 -6.94 6.63
CA ARG A 308 11.79 -5.99 7.33
C ARG A 308 10.51 -6.65 7.86
N SER A 309 9.32 -6.21 7.39
CA SER A 309 8.01 -6.64 7.89
C SER A 309 7.56 -8.03 7.41
N PHE A 310 8.11 -8.53 6.32
CA PHE A 310 7.64 -9.78 5.73
C PHE A 310 7.74 -10.98 6.68
N PRO A 311 8.85 -11.15 7.47
CA PRO A 311 8.94 -12.23 8.45
C PRO A 311 7.90 -12.18 9.60
N GLU A 312 7.23 -11.05 9.79
CA GLU A 312 6.16 -10.94 10.80
C GLU A 312 4.87 -11.67 10.38
N ILE A 313 4.66 -11.83 9.06
CA ILE A 313 3.40 -12.30 8.50
C ILE A 313 3.54 -13.50 7.55
N ILE A 314 4.75 -13.79 7.06
CA ILE A 314 5.02 -14.87 6.11
C ILE A 314 5.83 -15.97 6.79
N GLU A 315 5.46 -17.22 6.53
CA GLU A 315 6.17 -18.37 7.07
C GLU A 315 7.58 -18.50 6.50
N PRO A 316 8.57 -18.99 7.29
CA PRO A 316 9.98 -19.03 6.90
C PRO A 316 10.27 -19.79 5.60
N ASP A 317 9.49 -20.82 5.25
CA ASP A 317 9.67 -21.63 4.05
C ASP A 317 9.21 -20.93 2.74
N ARG A 318 8.60 -19.75 2.86
CA ARG A 318 8.20 -18.84 1.78
C ARG A 318 9.03 -17.57 1.73
N LEU A 319 10.04 -17.48 2.58
CA LEU A 319 10.98 -16.36 2.65
C LEU A 319 12.33 -16.76 2.05
N TYR A 320 12.85 -15.92 1.17
CA TYR A 320 14.19 -16.08 0.61
C TYR A 320 15.14 -15.01 1.15
N LYS A 321 16.42 -15.29 1.16
CA LYS A 321 17.48 -14.36 1.56
C LYS A 321 17.57 -13.20 0.56
N PRO A 322 17.43 -11.93 1.01
CA PRO A 322 17.50 -10.79 0.11
C PRO A 322 18.77 -10.77 -0.73
N PHE A 323 18.64 -10.36 -2.01
CA PHE A 323 19.72 -10.30 -3.00
C PHE A 323 20.39 -11.64 -3.35
N ASP A 324 19.80 -12.76 -2.97
CA ASP A 324 20.29 -14.10 -3.29
C ASP A 324 19.35 -14.77 -4.32
N VAL A 325 19.72 -14.70 -5.60
CA VAL A 325 18.95 -15.25 -6.74
C VAL A 325 18.73 -16.75 -6.58
N MET A 326 19.80 -17.48 -6.17
CA MET A 326 19.75 -18.93 -6.01
C MET A 326 18.77 -19.34 -4.90
N ASP A 327 18.77 -18.61 -3.79
CA ASP A 327 17.84 -18.86 -2.69
C ASP A 327 16.42 -18.50 -3.07
N ALA A 328 16.18 -17.40 -3.78
CA ALA A 328 14.87 -17.02 -4.27
C ALA A 328 14.26 -18.09 -5.19
N VAL A 329 15.05 -18.60 -6.15
CA VAL A 329 14.62 -19.67 -7.05
C VAL A 329 14.40 -20.98 -6.28
N ARG A 330 15.26 -21.32 -5.33
CA ARG A 330 15.05 -22.48 -4.44
C ARG A 330 13.73 -22.42 -3.70
N VAL A 331 13.35 -21.25 -3.17
CA VAL A 331 12.08 -21.07 -2.47
C VAL A 331 10.89 -21.16 -3.45
N LEU A 332 10.99 -20.60 -4.66
CA LEU A 332 10.00 -20.77 -5.72
C LEU A 332 9.80 -22.25 -6.09
N GLU A 333 10.88 -22.99 -6.34
CA GLU A 333 10.81 -24.42 -6.65
C GLU A 333 10.24 -25.26 -5.50
N ASN A 334 10.50 -24.86 -4.25
CA ASN A 334 9.87 -25.48 -3.09
C ASN A 334 8.36 -25.20 -3.02
N ALA A 335 7.93 -23.99 -3.35
CA ALA A 335 6.52 -23.65 -3.45
C ALA A 335 5.79 -24.47 -4.52
N ILE A 336 6.44 -24.71 -5.66
CA ILE A 336 5.92 -25.60 -6.71
C ILE A 336 5.73 -27.04 -6.19
N LYS A 337 6.72 -27.57 -5.49
CA LYS A 337 6.72 -28.96 -5.00
C LYS A 337 5.76 -29.19 -3.84
N LYS A 338 5.55 -28.16 -3.03
CA LYS A 338 4.71 -28.19 -1.84
C LYS A 338 3.76 -26.99 -1.85
N PRO A 339 2.79 -26.97 -2.80
CA PRO A 339 1.82 -25.89 -2.84
C PRO A 339 1.00 -25.89 -1.54
N ARG A 340 0.64 -24.72 -1.07
CA ARG A 340 -0.23 -24.57 0.10
C ARG A 340 -1.69 -24.61 -0.33
N ASP A 341 -2.52 -25.26 0.49
CA ASP A 341 -3.97 -25.21 0.31
C ASP A 341 -4.48 -23.79 0.58
N HIS A 342 -5.58 -23.42 -0.07
CA HIS A 342 -6.17 -22.08 -0.05
C HIS A 342 -6.44 -21.50 1.34
N TYR A 343 -6.45 -22.30 2.39
CA TYR A 343 -6.69 -21.89 3.78
C TYR A 343 -5.42 -21.83 4.64
N ASP A 344 -4.29 -22.33 4.14
CA ASP A 344 -3.01 -22.38 4.87
C ASP A 344 -1.96 -21.49 4.18
N ILE A 345 -2.33 -20.25 3.94
CA ILE A 345 -1.48 -19.29 3.23
C ILE A 345 -0.59 -18.54 4.23
N GLY A 346 0.09 -19.22 5.13
CA GLY A 346 1.19 -18.66 5.93
C GLY A 346 1.07 -17.24 6.48
N ILE A 347 -0.09 -16.62 6.39
CA ILE A 347 -0.41 -15.40 7.11
C ILE A 347 -0.88 -15.86 8.47
N ARG A 348 -0.04 -15.68 9.46
CA ARG A 348 -0.45 -15.91 10.86
C ARG A 348 -1.74 -15.13 11.08
N SER A 349 -2.78 -15.84 11.44
CA SER A 349 -4.14 -15.35 11.66
C SER A 349 -4.22 -14.37 12.83
N ASN A 350 -3.57 -13.22 12.69
CA ASN A 350 -3.76 -12.06 13.55
C ASN A 350 -4.68 -11.02 12.89
N ILE A 351 -5.43 -11.45 11.87
CA ILE A 351 -6.51 -10.65 11.27
C ILE A 351 -7.80 -11.13 11.94
N GLY A 352 -7.96 -10.78 13.20
CA GLY A 352 -9.19 -10.94 13.96
C GLY A 352 -9.73 -9.58 14.38
#